data_fdf2a91a0fff8a37280b2b22a3676126
#
_entry.id   fdf2a91a0fff8a37280b2b22a3676126
#
_cell.length_a   1.000
_cell.length_b   1.000
_cell.length_c   1.000
_cell.angle_alpha   90.00
_cell.angle_beta   90.00
_cell.angle_gamma   90.00
#
_symmetry.space_group_name_H-M   'P 1'
#
loop_
_entity.id
_entity.type
_entity.pdbx_description
1 polymer ?
#
loop_
_entity_poly.entity_id
_entity_poly.type
_entity_poly.pdbx_seq_one_letter_code
_entity_poly.pdbx_strand_id
1 'polypeptide(L)'
;LFRSSVEGIKANWFRMPQEGAHVAVRLRHQQAPVGCTVSRLPLRPGEFPGPAWTSELLRVVFDEPQRGVAPGQSMVFYDGEEMVGGAIIA
;
A
#
# COMPACT_ATOMS: atom_id res chain seq x y z
N LEU A 1 10.73 -15.94 -3.82
CA LEU A 1 9.39 -15.83 -4.40
C LEU A 1 9.07 -14.41 -4.77
N PHE A 2 8.39 -14.24 -5.89
CA PHE A 2 7.96 -12.94 -6.40
C PHE A 2 6.48 -12.75 -6.18
N ARG A 3 6.07 -11.52 -5.83
CA ARG A 3 4.67 -11.15 -5.71
C ARG A 3 4.34 -9.99 -6.64
N SER A 4 3.26 -10.13 -7.37
CA SER A 4 2.76 -9.07 -8.26
C SER A 4 1.92 -8.04 -7.52
N SER A 5 1.34 -8.42 -6.40
CA SER A 5 0.49 -7.53 -5.62
C SER A 5 0.51 -7.92 -4.14
N VAL A 6 0.16 -6.96 -3.31
CA VAL A 6 -0.02 -7.18 -1.87
C VAL A 6 -1.24 -6.40 -1.42
N GLU A 7 -1.75 -6.76 -0.25
CA GLU A 7 -2.76 -5.97 0.44
C GLU A 7 -2.10 -5.16 1.54
N GLY A 8 -2.58 -3.96 1.76
CA GLY A 8 -2.08 -3.07 2.79
C GLY A 8 -3.14 -2.75 3.81
N ILE A 9 -2.73 -2.69 5.07
CA ILE A 9 -3.57 -2.34 6.20
C ILE A 9 -2.97 -1.17 6.97
N LYS A 10 -3.77 -0.56 7.83
CA LYS A 10 -3.33 0.56 8.69
C LYS A 10 -2.74 1.71 7.87
N ALA A 11 -3.41 2.03 6.76
CA ALA A 11 -2.95 3.10 5.89
C ALA A 11 -3.03 4.45 6.61
N ASN A 12 -2.01 5.26 6.40
CA ASN A 12 -1.95 6.62 6.93
C ASN A 12 -1.51 7.54 5.79
N TRP A 13 -2.35 8.52 5.45
CA TRP A 13 -2.11 9.38 4.30
C TRP A 13 -1.90 10.83 4.74
N PHE A 14 -0.85 11.44 4.24
CA PHE A 14 -0.68 12.89 4.29
C PHE A 14 -1.45 13.55 3.15
N ARG A 15 -1.43 12.89 1.99
CA ARG A 15 -2.24 13.28 0.85
C ARG A 15 -2.75 12.02 0.17
N MET A 16 -4.06 11.77 0.30
CA MET A 16 -4.65 10.55 -0.22
C MET A 16 -4.69 10.57 -1.74
N PRO A 17 -4.14 9.55 -2.42
CA PRO A 17 -4.22 9.46 -3.86
C PRO A 17 -5.63 9.12 -4.32
N GLN A 18 -5.91 9.43 -5.57
CA GLN A 18 -7.17 9.03 -6.17
C GLN A 18 -7.22 7.51 -6.33
N GLU A 19 -8.45 6.97 -6.40
CA GLU A 19 -8.65 5.54 -6.62
C GLU A 19 -7.96 5.09 -7.90
N GLY A 20 -7.17 4.03 -7.82
CA GLY A 20 -6.41 3.53 -8.95
C GLY A 20 -5.21 4.37 -9.34
N ALA A 21 -4.77 5.28 -8.49
CA ALA A 21 -3.64 6.14 -8.79
C ALA A 21 -2.34 5.34 -8.94
N HIS A 22 -1.52 5.76 -9.89
CA HIS A 22 -0.17 5.23 -10.05
C HIS A 22 0.80 6.08 -9.23
N VAL A 23 1.47 5.43 -8.29
CA VAL A 23 2.43 6.06 -7.38
C VAL A 23 3.66 5.17 -7.26
N ALA A 24 4.66 5.61 -6.52
CA ALA A 24 5.81 4.77 -6.20
C ALA A 24 5.70 4.27 -4.77
N VAL A 25 6.22 3.07 -4.51
CA VAL A 25 6.25 2.50 -3.16
C VAL A 25 7.66 2.04 -2.83
N ARG A 26 8.13 2.38 -1.64
CA ARG A 26 9.37 1.85 -1.08
C ARG A 26 9.03 0.74 -0.12
N LEU A 27 9.57 -0.45 -0.39
CA LEU A 27 9.34 -1.64 0.43
C LEU A 27 10.46 -1.87 1.43
N ARG A 28 11.65 -1.34 1.14
CA ARG A 28 12.83 -1.50 1.99
C ARG A 28 13.59 -0.19 2.05
N HIS A 29 14.21 0.06 3.18
CA HIS A 29 14.92 1.31 3.45
C HIS A 29 15.99 1.64 2.39
N GLN A 30 16.70 0.63 1.91
CA GLN A 30 17.81 0.83 0.97
C GLN A 30 17.42 0.62 -0.48
N GLN A 31 16.15 0.35 -0.74
CA GLN A 31 15.66 0.12 -2.09
C GLN A 31 15.08 1.41 -2.67
N ALA A 32 15.32 1.66 -3.97
CA ALA A 32 14.63 2.73 -4.66
C ALA A 32 13.12 2.43 -4.72
N PRO A 33 12.26 3.44 -4.67
CA PRO A 33 10.82 3.21 -4.84
C PRO A 33 10.53 2.57 -6.19
N VAL A 34 9.53 1.69 -6.22
CA VAL A 34 9.07 1.02 -7.43
C VAL A 34 7.65 1.45 -7.76
N GLY A 35 7.30 1.46 -9.03
CA GLY A 35 5.98 1.88 -9.48
C GLY A 35 4.89 0.88 -9.07
N CYS A 36 3.74 1.40 -8.71
CA CYS A 36 2.58 0.58 -8.35
C CYS A 36 1.28 1.34 -8.57
N THR A 37 0.20 0.59 -8.57
CA THR A 37 -1.16 1.14 -8.59
C THR A 37 -1.83 0.80 -7.28
N VAL A 38 -2.41 1.80 -6.63
CA VAL A 38 -3.07 1.65 -5.33
C VAL A 38 -4.57 1.76 -5.50
N SER A 39 -5.31 0.78 -5.00
CA SER A 39 -6.76 0.76 -4.99
C SER A 39 -7.25 0.49 -3.59
N ARG A 40 -8.44 1.00 -3.26
CA ARG A 40 -9.11 0.65 -2.02
C ARG A 40 -9.98 -0.56 -2.25
N LEU A 41 -9.93 -1.50 -1.33
CA LEU A 41 -10.80 -2.68 -1.37
C LEU A 41 -12.01 -2.43 -0.49
N PRO A 42 -13.22 -2.80 -0.97
CA PRO A 42 -14.39 -2.74 -0.11
C PRO A 42 -14.24 -3.73 1.03
N LEU A 43 -14.62 -3.30 2.23
CA LEU A 43 -14.63 -4.17 3.40
C LEU A 43 -15.95 -4.92 3.45
N ARG A 44 -15.88 -6.16 3.87
CA ARG A 44 -17.09 -6.94 4.12
C ARG A 44 -17.69 -6.51 5.45
N PRO A 45 -19.02 -6.52 5.57
CA PRO A 45 -19.66 -6.21 6.84
C PRO A 45 -19.10 -7.08 7.96
N GLY A 46 -18.71 -6.46 9.06
CA GLY A 46 -18.22 -7.16 10.26
C GLY A 46 -16.75 -7.55 10.24
N GLU A 47 -16.01 -7.30 9.16
CA GLU A 47 -14.59 -7.65 9.11
C GLU A 47 -13.73 -6.79 10.03
N PHE A 48 -14.08 -5.53 10.18
CA PHE A 48 -13.32 -4.62 11.05
C PHE A 48 -14.30 -3.84 11.93
N PRO A 49 -14.39 -4.17 13.21
CA PRO A 49 -15.31 -3.48 14.12
C PRO A 49 -14.84 -2.12 14.61
N GLY A 50 -13.68 -1.65 14.14
CA GLY A 50 -13.10 -0.39 14.59
C GLY A 50 -13.62 0.82 13.84
N PRO A 51 -13.07 2.02 14.13
CA PRO A 51 -13.40 3.22 13.38
C PRO A 51 -13.12 3.06 11.88
N ALA A 52 -13.90 3.75 11.06
CA ALA A 52 -13.82 3.60 9.60
C ALA A 52 -12.40 3.85 9.05
N TRP A 53 -11.66 4.80 9.65
CA TRP A 53 -10.30 5.10 9.18
C TRP A 53 -9.30 3.98 9.45
N THR A 54 -9.58 3.07 10.39
CA THR A 54 -8.71 1.93 10.69
C THR A 54 -9.07 0.68 9.90
N SER A 55 -10.18 0.72 9.17
CA SER A 55 -10.70 -0.44 8.47
C SER A 55 -10.39 -0.43 6.98
N GLU A 56 -9.61 0.54 6.51
CA GLU A 56 -9.27 0.64 5.10
C GLU A 56 -8.30 -0.46 4.69
N LEU A 57 -8.67 -1.17 3.64
CA LEU A 57 -7.85 -2.22 3.05
C LEU A 57 -7.42 -1.75 1.66
N LEU A 58 -6.13 -1.80 1.40
CA LEU A 58 -5.57 -1.40 0.12
C LEU A 58 -5.14 -2.60 -0.70
N ARG A 59 -5.25 -2.48 -2.01
CA ARG A 59 -4.55 -3.37 -2.93
C ARG A 59 -3.45 -2.58 -3.60
N VAL A 60 -2.24 -3.09 -3.55
CA VAL A 60 -1.07 -2.50 -4.18
C VAL A 60 -0.60 -3.46 -5.26
N VAL A 61 -0.75 -3.06 -6.52
CA VAL A 61 -0.32 -3.87 -7.67
C VAL A 61 0.98 -3.27 -8.19
N PHE A 62 2.06 -4.02 -8.10
CA PHE A 62 3.36 -3.56 -8.56
C PHE A 62 3.43 -3.60 -10.09
N ASP A 63 4.13 -2.61 -10.70
CA ASP A 63 4.38 -2.62 -12.13
C ASP A 63 5.19 -3.84 -12.54
N GLU A 64 6.13 -4.23 -11.67
CA GLU A 64 6.94 -5.43 -11.84
C GLU A 64 6.91 -6.25 -10.56
N PRO A 65 6.84 -7.59 -10.64
CA PRO A 65 6.82 -8.41 -9.42
C PRO A 65 7.99 -8.12 -8.50
N GLN A 66 7.72 -8.10 -7.20
CA GLN A 66 8.71 -7.79 -6.17
C GLN A 66 9.08 -9.02 -5.38
N ARG A 67 10.37 -9.13 -5.08
CA ARG A 67 10.93 -10.26 -4.36
C ARG A 67 11.02 -9.96 -2.86
N GLY A 68 10.80 -10.98 -2.04
CA GLY A 68 11.05 -10.89 -0.61
C GLY A 68 10.06 -10.03 0.15
N VAL A 69 8.85 -9.91 -0.35
CA VAL A 69 7.79 -9.14 0.29
C VAL A 69 7.08 -10.03 1.31
N ALA A 70 6.88 -9.53 2.53
CA ALA A 70 6.33 -10.33 3.62
C ALA A 70 5.32 -9.54 4.46
N PRO A 71 4.34 -10.24 5.06
CA PRO A 71 3.40 -9.60 5.99
C PRO A 71 4.12 -8.90 7.14
N GLY A 72 3.59 -7.75 7.55
CA GLY A 72 4.18 -6.94 8.62
C GLY A 72 5.19 -5.92 8.14
N GLN A 73 5.63 -6.00 6.90
CA GLN A 73 6.58 -5.08 6.33
C GLN A 73 5.90 -3.75 6.01
N SER A 74 6.60 -2.64 6.29
CA SER A 74 6.07 -1.31 6.00
C SER A 74 6.22 -0.95 4.53
N MET A 75 5.21 -0.24 4.02
CA MET A 75 5.25 0.37 2.70
C MET A 75 5.18 1.88 2.86
N VAL A 76 5.99 2.60 2.08
CA VAL A 76 5.96 4.07 2.07
C VAL A 76 5.68 4.50 0.64
N PHE A 77 4.65 5.32 0.46
CA PHE A 77 4.18 5.74 -0.86
C PHE A 77 4.67 7.14 -1.20
N TYR A 78 5.04 7.32 -2.46
CA TYR A 78 5.58 8.58 -2.99
C TYR A 78 4.83 8.99 -4.25
N ASP A 79 4.59 10.29 -4.38
CA ASP A 79 4.16 10.90 -5.64
C ASP A 79 5.34 11.77 -6.11
N GLY A 80 6.09 11.26 -7.09
CA GLY A 80 7.38 11.85 -7.42
C GLY A 80 8.34 11.73 -6.24
N GLU A 81 8.85 12.84 -5.75
CA GLU A 81 9.74 12.85 -4.59
C GLU A 81 9.00 13.10 -3.27
N GLU A 82 7.70 13.36 -3.33
CA GLU A 82 6.91 13.67 -2.14
C GLU A 82 6.37 12.41 -1.51
N MET A 83 6.65 12.21 -0.23
CA MET A 83 6.06 11.12 0.54
C MET A 83 4.60 11.47 0.82
N VAL A 84 3.68 10.61 0.41
CA VAL A 84 2.25 10.88 0.54
C VAL A 84 1.56 9.99 1.57
N GLY A 85 2.18 8.91 1.99
CA GLY A 85 1.59 8.07 3.02
C GLY A 85 2.31 6.75 3.19
N GLY A 86 1.70 5.86 3.96
CA GLY A 86 2.25 4.54 4.21
C GLY A 86 1.19 3.55 4.65
N ALA A 87 1.57 2.28 4.67
CA ALA A 87 0.72 1.18 5.12
C ALA A 87 1.60 0.00 5.52
N ILE A 88 0.97 -1.03 6.03
CA ILE A 88 1.65 -2.27 6.44
C ILE A 88 1.11 -3.40 5.57
N ILE A 89 1.99 -4.24 5.06
CA ILE A 89 1.59 -5.41 4.28
C ILE A 89 0.83 -6.38 5.18
N ALA A 90 -0.35 -6.74 4.71
CA ALA A 90 -1.23 -7.65 5.44
C ALA A 90 -0.75 -9.10 5.35
#